data_538d384201b60863b255c1975de530e8
#
_entry.id   538d384201b60863b255c1975de530e8
#
_cell.length_a   1.000
_cell.length_b   1.000
_cell.length_c   1.000
_cell.angle_alpha   90.00
_cell.angle_beta   90.00
_cell.angle_gamma   90.00
#
_symmetry.space_group_name_H-M   'P 1'
#
loop_
_entity.id
_entity.type
_entity.pdbx_description
1 polymer ?
#
loop_
_entity_poly.entity_id
_entity_poly.type
_entity_poly.pdbx_seq_one_letter_code
_entity_poly.pdbx_strand_id
1 'polypeptide(L)'
;MKKNIRIAAKAALSLLILLVLGYIGLVIYAKYFYNRDVKVVSYYADELCLGKEAFKAEFEEIYQVTLDEYSLYPSKHLNMDSLHEEYLQRIEKEAKTPIKFGKLLKEYFAALDAGHASVYLNDYTANYAPSYIEGRVFIDNPNSYMCENGFQDKDEIVSINKIPVAEWITINEKYTPASTEKCRRLMTARKIFRSWSDTIATYQVIRNQDTVSLTLNLKKASAFHEKQNPTVEWTVLQDSIGYIRILSMMDPVVDEFDRAYQQVKDFPDLIVDVRENGGGNSGNGKKICEYLIHKTQPHCVSPDWEIIPRKDSYKGKLFLLTSTYTFSAAESFTLDLKESGNAIIIGEGTGGDTGNRPRTFHTTNGIYFRLPTREFSKLKSSIIRTTLQSSGKVSRSMELCGRKPNNIIQ
;
A
#
# COMPACT_ATOMS: atom_id res chain seq x y z
N MET A 1 55.90 -28.07 24.87
CA MET A 1 55.19 -27.95 23.60
C MET A 1 53.72 -28.42 23.71
N LYS A 2 53.42 -29.67 24.04
CA LYS A 2 52.02 -30.20 24.13
C LYS A 2 51.07 -29.45 25.11
N LYS A 3 51.59 -28.92 26.27
CA LYS A 3 50.78 -28.19 27.26
C LYS A 3 50.32 -26.82 26.70
N ASN A 4 51.17 -26.09 25.96
CA ASN A 4 50.84 -24.78 25.38
C ASN A 4 49.85 -24.90 24.21
N ILE A 5 49.96 -25.98 23.42
CA ILE A 5 49.01 -26.27 22.34
C ILE A 5 47.61 -26.55 22.93
N ARG A 6 47.51 -27.29 24.06
CA ARG A 6 46.20 -27.54 24.71
C ARG A 6 45.58 -26.27 25.32
N ILE A 7 46.39 -25.35 25.82
CA ILE A 7 45.91 -24.05 26.35
C ILE A 7 45.42 -23.18 25.20
N ALA A 8 46.15 -23.10 24.09
CA ALA A 8 45.77 -22.35 22.91
C ALA A 8 44.47 -22.91 22.29
N ALA A 9 44.33 -24.25 22.20
CA ALA A 9 43.11 -24.90 21.69
C ALA A 9 41.88 -24.61 22.59
N LYS A 10 42.06 -24.64 23.95
CA LYS A 10 40.96 -24.26 24.84
C LYS A 10 40.57 -22.80 24.72
N ALA A 11 41.53 -21.89 24.59
CA ALA A 11 41.27 -20.47 24.37
C ALA A 11 40.53 -20.21 23.07
N ALA A 12 40.94 -20.88 21.97
CA ALA A 12 40.28 -20.78 20.69
C ALA A 12 38.84 -21.33 20.73
N LEU A 13 38.64 -22.46 21.45
CA LEU A 13 37.29 -23.01 21.62
C LEU A 13 36.39 -22.09 22.44
N SER A 14 36.92 -21.50 23.51
CA SER A 14 36.15 -20.52 24.32
C SER A 14 35.78 -19.28 23.54
N LEU A 15 36.69 -18.77 22.71
CA LEU A 15 36.40 -17.63 21.80
C LEU A 15 35.31 -17.97 20.76
N LEU A 16 35.38 -19.18 20.18
CA LEU A 16 34.35 -19.64 19.23
C LEU A 16 32.97 -19.77 19.91
N ILE A 17 32.93 -20.30 21.15
CA ILE A 17 31.65 -20.37 21.90
C ILE A 17 31.10 -18.98 22.19
N LEU A 18 31.93 -18.01 22.57
CA LEU A 18 31.48 -16.63 22.78
C LEU A 18 30.96 -15.98 21.51
N LEU A 19 31.60 -16.21 20.37
CA LEU A 19 31.13 -15.72 19.05
C LEU A 19 29.77 -16.33 18.67
N VAL A 20 29.61 -17.64 18.88
CA VAL A 20 28.34 -18.33 18.62
C VAL A 20 27.24 -17.82 19.56
N LEU A 21 27.50 -17.65 20.85
CA LEU A 21 26.54 -17.08 21.78
C LEU A 21 26.19 -15.63 21.46
N GLY A 22 27.17 -14.82 21.05
CA GLY A 22 26.96 -13.46 20.57
C GLY A 22 26.06 -13.43 19.32
N TYR A 23 26.33 -14.31 18.36
CA TYR A 23 25.50 -14.45 17.15
C TYR A 23 24.06 -14.91 17.49
N ILE A 24 23.91 -15.91 18.36
CA ILE A 24 22.59 -16.35 18.83
C ILE A 24 21.85 -15.20 19.53
N GLY A 25 22.55 -14.45 20.39
CA GLY A 25 21.99 -13.26 21.05
C GLY A 25 21.54 -12.20 20.07
N LEU A 26 22.33 -11.96 19.00
CA LEU A 26 22.00 -11.02 17.93
C LEU A 26 20.77 -11.50 17.11
N VAL A 27 20.67 -12.78 16.80
CA VAL A 27 19.52 -13.38 16.12
C VAL A 27 18.26 -13.30 16.97
N ILE A 28 18.38 -13.59 18.26
CA ILE A 28 17.26 -13.46 19.22
C ILE A 28 16.85 -12.00 19.34
N TYR A 29 17.79 -11.07 19.46
CA TYR A 29 17.51 -9.63 19.49
C TYR A 29 16.82 -9.17 18.19
N ALA A 30 17.35 -9.54 17.03
CA ALA A 30 16.74 -9.21 15.74
C ALA A 30 15.32 -9.78 15.62
N LYS A 31 15.12 -11.04 16.02
CA LYS A 31 13.82 -11.71 15.93
C LYS A 31 12.78 -11.17 16.92
N TYR A 32 13.18 -10.89 18.15
CA TYR A 32 12.23 -10.55 19.21
C TYR A 32 12.14 -9.05 19.54
N PHE A 33 13.13 -8.26 19.17
CA PHE A 33 13.16 -6.83 19.47
C PHE A 33 13.18 -5.94 18.24
N TYR A 34 13.79 -6.39 17.14
CA TYR A 34 13.92 -5.60 15.91
C TYR A 34 12.79 -5.89 14.91
N ASN A 35 12.36 -7.15 14.80
CA ASN A 35 11.24 -7.59 13.95
C ASN A 35 9.98 -7.86 14.80
N ARG A 36 9.79 -7.17 15.91
CA ARG A 36 8.54 -7.29 16.63
C ARG A 36 7.47 -6.71 15.73
N ASP A 37 6.67 -7.59 15.12
CA ASP A 37 5.39 -7.20 14.56
C ASP A 37 4.58 -6.59 15.69
N VAL A 38 4.53 -5.27 15.74
CA VAL A 38 3.71 -4.56 16.70
C VAL A 38 2.28 -5.01 16.41
N LYS A 39 1.66 -5.73 17.36
CA LYS A 39 0.26 -6.11 17.21
C LYS A 39 -0.54 -4.83 17.18
N VAL A 40 -0.87 -4.41 15.97
CA VAL A 40 -1.63 -3.18 15.74
C VAL A 40 -3.02 -3.37 16.32
N VAL A 41 -3.43 -2.45 17.17
CA VAL A 41 -4.81 -2.32 17.62
C VAL A 41 -5.41 -1.12 16.90
N SER A 42 -6.53 -1.35 16.22
CA SER A 42 -7.28 -0.27 15.57
C SER A 42 -8.66 -0.13 16.24
N TYR A 43 -9.04 1.10 16.47
CA TYR A 43 -10.28 1.45 17.15
C TYR A 43 -11.26 2.13 16.19
N TYR A 44 -12.54 2.01 16.44
CA TYR A 44 -13.50 2.97 15.91
C TYR A 44 -13.34 4.27 16.69
N ALA A 45 -13.51 5.41 16.03
CA ALA A 45 -13.24 6.70 16.67
C ALA A 45 -14.13 6.97 17.90
N ASP A 46 -15.33 6.41 17.93
CA ASP A 46 -16.27 6.45 19.05
C ASP A 46 -15.89 5.51 20.22
N GLU A 47 -14.99 4.56 19.99
CA GLU A 47 -14.46 3.64 21.02
C GLU A 47 -13.20 4.16 21.71
N LEU A 48 -12.63 5.26 21.24
CA LEU A 48 -11.46 5.87 21.88
C LEU A 48 -11.86 6.40 23.28
N CYS A 49 -11.35 5.75 24.30
CA CYS A 49 -11.56 6.14 25.72
C CYS A 49 -10.65 7.30 26.13
N LEU A 50 -10.62 8.37 25.32
CA LEU A 50 -9.78 9.54 25.57
C LEU A 50 -10.64 10.75 25.92
N GLY A 51 -10.29 11.43 27.01
CA GLY A 51 -10.86 12.74 27.33
C GLY A 51 -10.24 13.84 26.47
N LYS A 52 -10.95 14.95 26.33
CA LYS A 52 -10.51 16.11 25.56
C LYS A 52 -9.10 16.61 25.97
N GLU A 53 -8.76 16.52 27.25
CA GLU A 53 -7.47 16.95 27.80
C GLU A 53 -6.29 16.12 27.24
N ALA A 54 -6.55 14.86 26.85
CA ALA A 54 -5.52 13.99 26.29
C ALA A 54 -5.24 14.27 24.80
N PHE A 55 -6.18 14.84 24.04
CA PHE A 55 -6.06 14.96 22.57
C PHE A 55 -4.82 15.77 22.15
N LYS A 56 -4.51 16.82 22.89
CA LYS A 56 -3.33 17.66 22.62
C LYS A 56 -2.04 16.86 22.84
N ALA A 57 -1.94 16.17 23.99
CA ALA A 57 -0.77 15.35 24.30
C ALA A 57 -0.55 14.22 23.29
N GLU A 58 -1.61 13.55 22.87
CA GLU A 58 -1.57 12.52 21.83
C GLU A 58 -1.06 13.08 20.50
N PHE A 59 -1.53 14.25 20.10
CA PHE A 59 -1.08 14.89 18.86
C PHE A 59 0.39 15.30 18.94
N GLU A 60 0.84 15.85 20.07
CA GLU A 60 2.25 16.18 20.28
C GLU A 60 3.17 14.95 20.15
N GLU A 61 2.79 13.80 20.75
CA GLU A 61 3.54 12.57 20.57
C GLU A 61 3.59 12.12 19.10
N ILE A 62 2.45 12.16 18.39
CA ILE A 62 2.38 11.84 16.96
C ILE A 62 3.29 12.77 16.15
N TYR A 63 3.25 14.07 16.45
CA TYR A 63 4.05 15.07 15.74
C TYR A 63 5.55 14.85 15.95
N GLN A 64 6.00 14.62 17.20
CA GLN A 64 7.40 14.36 17.48
C GLN A 64 7.90 13.11 16.75
N VAL A 65 7.15 12.02 16.79
CA VAL A 65 7.51 10.81 16.02
C VAL A 65 7.51 11.09 14.51
N THR A 66 6.61 11.95 14.03
CA THR A 66 6.59 12.33 12.61
C THR A 66 7.85 13.10 12.22
N LEU A 67 8.31 14.03 13.03
CA LEU A 67 9.57 14.76 12.80
C LEU A 67 10.79 13.81 12.76
N ASP A 68 10.84 12.86 13.69
CA ASP A 68 11.99 11.98 13.85
C ASP A 68 12.05 10.90 12.73
N GLU A 69 10.90 10.37 12.34
CA GLU A 69 10.81 9.13 11.56
C GLU A 69 10.30 9.34 10.12
N TYR A 70 9.50 10.39 9.85
CA TYR A 70 8.95 10.60 8.51
C TYR A 70 10.03 11.05 7.53
N SER A 71 10.46 10.14 6.66
CA SER A 71 11.63 10.34 5.80
C SER A 71 11.38 11.23 4.58
N LEU A 72 10.14 11.44 4.19
CA LEU A 72 9.79 12.10 2.92
C LEU A 72 9.50 13.60 3.07
N TYR A 73 9.29 14.13 4.28
CA TYR A 73 8.88 15.53 4.43
C TYR A 73 9.82 16.56 3.77
N PRO A 74 11.17 16.35 3.75
CA PRO A 74 12.04 17.29 3.06
C PRO A 74 11.86 17.30 1.54
N SER A 75 11.56 16.13 0.95
CA SER A 75 11.33 15.99 -0.50
C SER A 75 9.93 16.43 -0.92
N LYS A 76 8.98 16.46 0.02
CA LYS A 76 7.62 16.95 -0.18
C LYS A 76 7.50 18.46 0.07
N HIS A 77 8.58 19.13 0.48
CA HIS A 77 8.60 20.57 0.81
C HIS A 77 7.56 20.97 1.86
N LEU A 78 7.25 20.07 2.79
CA LEU A 78 6.30 20.32 3.86
C LEU A 78 6.93 21.24 4.92
N ASN A 79 6.20 22.29 5.31
CA ASN A 79 6.51 23.08 6.50
C ASN A 79 5.90 22.41 7.72
N MET A 80 6.70 21.61 8.42
CA MET A 80 6.24 20.80 9.55
C MET A 80 5.81 21.67 10.74
N ASP A 81 6.47 22.80 10.98
CA ASP A 81 6.10 23.71 12.06
C ASP A 81 4.73 24.33 11.79
N SER A 82 4.48 24.76 10.56
CA SER A 82 3.18 25.29 10.16
C SER A 82 2.05 24.28 10.28
N LEU A 83 2.32 23.02 9.88
CA LEU A 83 1.36 21.93 10.06
C LEU A 83 1.08 21.64 11.53
N HIS A 84 2.11 21.68 12.38
CA HIS A 84 1.96 21.50 13.82
C HIS A 84 1.06 22.57 14.43
N GLU A 85 1.40 23.85 14.19
CA GLU A 85 0.63 24.96 14.71
C GLU A 85 -0.83 24.93 14.25
N GLU A 86 -1.08 24.67 12.96
CA GLU A 86 -2.43 24.57 12.41
C GLU A 86 -3.25 23.48 13.11
N TYR A 87 -2.73 22.25 13.13
CA TYR A 87 -3.49 21.14 13.68
C TYR A 87 -3.63 21.20 15.20
N LEU A 88 -2.64 21.73 15.91
CA LEU A 88 -2.72 21.96 17.34
C LEU A 88 -3.85 22.92 17.70
N GLN A 89 -3.92 24.08 17.00
CA GLN A 89 -4.99 25.07 17.19
C GLN A 89 -6.36 24.46 16.84
N ARG A 90 -6.44 23.70 15.76
CA ARG A 90 -7.68 23.03 15.34
C ARG A 90 -8.12 21.97 16.34
N ILE A 91 -7.20 21.19 16.91
CA ILE A 91 -7.51 20.21 17.96
C ILE A 91 -8.08 20.91 19.19
N GLU A 92 -7.46 21.99 19.64
CA GLU A 92 -7.97 22.77 20.80
C GLU A 92 -9.39 23.31 20.53
N LYS A 93 -9.62 23.81 19.34
CA LYS A 93 -10.88 24.47 18.97
C LYS A 93 -11.99 23.48 18.60
N GLU A 94 -11.69 22.45 17.82
CA GLU A 94 -12.67 21.60 17.11
C GLU A 94 -12.83 20.22 17.75
N ALA A 95 -11.78 19.64 18.37
CA ALA A 95 -11.81 18.28 18.92
C ALA A 95 -12.59 18.22 20.24
N LYS A 96 -13.91 18.28 20.17
CA LYS A 96 -14.78 18.17 21.37
C LYS A 96 -15.16 16.72 21.70
N THR A 97 -14.93 15.78 20.80
CA THR A 97 -15.22 14.37 20.94
C THR A 97 -14.12 13.52 20.30
N PRO A 98 -13.97 12.23 20.68
CA PRO A 98 -13.03 11.33 20.04
C PRO A 98 -13.22 11.23 18.52
N ILE A 99 -14.46 11.25 18.03
CA ILE A 99 -14.78 11.25 16.59
C ILE A 99 -14.18 12.48 15.90
N LYS A 100 -14.34 13.67 16.50
CA LYS A 100 -13.79 14.91 15.95
C LYS A 100 -12.27 14.90 15.96
N PHE A 101 -11.66 14.38 17.03
CA PHE A 101 -10.22 14.22 17.13
C PHE A 101 -9.69 13.24 16.08
N GLY A 102 -10.29 12.05 15.96
CA GLY A 102 -9.92 11.07 14.94
C GLY A 102 -10.03 11.60 13.51
N LYS A 103 -11.04 12.46 13.26
CA LYS A 103 -11.20 13.15 11.97
C LYS A 103 -10.03 14.10 11.67
N LEU A 104 -9.59 14.88 12.66
CA LEU A 104 -8.43 15.77 12.53
C LEU A 104 -7.14 14.99 12.34
N LEU A 105 -6.97 13.85 13.02
CA LEU A 105 -5.82 12.97 12.80
C LEU A 105 -5.78 12.42 11.37
N LYS A 106 -6.91 11.93 10.84
CA LYS A 106 -6.97 11.48 9.44
C LYS A 106 -6.60 12.60 8.46
N GLU A 107 -7.03 13.81 8.73
CA GLU A 107 -6.71 14.99 7.92
C GLU A 107 -5.22 15.35 8.01
N TYR A 108 -4.64 15.34 9.21
CA TYR A 108 -3.19 15.52 9.42
C TYR A 108 -2.35 14.51 8.64
N PHE A 109 -2.67 13.22 8.76
CA PHE A 109 -1.93 12.19 8.03
C PHE A 109 -2.09 12.31 6.50
N ALA A 110 -3.23 12.77 6.02
CA ALA A 110 -3.43 13.06 4.60
C ALA A 110 -2.61 14.28 4.13
N ALA A 111 -2.42 15.27 5.01
CA ALA A 111 -1.59 16.45 4.73
C ALA A 111 -0.08 16.14 4.64
N LEU A 112 0.36 14.99 5.16
CA LEU A 112 1.75 14.50 4.98
C LEU A 112 2.06 14.07 3.54
N ASP A 113 1.06 14.03 2.67
CA ASP A 113 1.22 13.78 1.23
C ASP A 113 1.96 12.47 0.90
N ALA A 114 1.67 11.41 1.65
CA ALA A 114 2.22 10.07 1.45
C ALA A 114 1.16 9.00 1.74
N GLY A 115 0.95 8.07 0.81
CA GLY A 115 -0.08 7.03 0.94
C GLY A 115 0.22 6.01 2.04
N HIS A 116 1.47 5.93 2.49
CA HIS A 116 1.85 5.12 3.64
C HIS A 116 1.71 5.84 5.00
N ALA A 117 1.40 7.14 5.02
CA ALA A 117 1.13 7.87 6.25
C ALA A 117 -0.35 7.73 6.65
N SER A 118 -0.65 7.10 7.78
CA SER A 118 -2.03 6.87 8.19
C SER A 118 -2.16 6.61 9.68
N VAL A 119 -3.32 6.97 10.25
CA VAL A 119 -3.73 6.55 11.60
C VAL A 119 -4.62 5.31 11.49
N TYR A 120 -4.46 4.37 12.42
CA TYR A 120 -5.26 3.13 12.48
C TYR A 120 -6.58 3.37 13.21
N LEU A 121 -7.47 4.09 12.54
CA LEU A 121 -8.85 4.26 12.97
C LEU A 121 -9.79 3.57 11.97
N ASN A 122 -10.60 2.65 12.49
CA ASN A 122 -11.53 1.87 11.70
C ASN A 122 -12.67 2.71 11.15
N ASP A 123 -13.13 2.35 9.97
CA ASP A 123 -14.38 2.85 9.39
C ASP A 123 -15.46 1.77 9.47
N TYR A 124 -16.72 2.18 9.70
CA TYR A 124 -17.88 1.36 9.37
C TYR A 124 -17.90 1.17 7.85
N THR A 125 -18.26 0.00 7.35
CA THR A 125 -18.07 -0.39 5.95
C THR A 125 -19.18 -1.30 5.44
N ALA A 126 -19.34 -1.34 4.12
CA ALA A 126 -20.07 -2.41 3.42
C ALA A 126 -19.15 -3.55 2.98
N ASN A 127 -17.86 -3.51 3.37
CA ASN A 127 -16.81 -4.42 2.91
C ASN A 127 -16.73 -4.51 1.37
N TYR A 128 -16.91 -3.36 0.73
CA TYR A 128 -16.92 -3.23 -0.72
C TYR A 128 -16.17 -1.97 -1.16
N ALA A 129 -15.48 -2.03 -2.28
CA ALA A 129 -14.83 -0.90 -2.92
C ALA A 129 -15.27 -0.83 -4.39
N PRO A 130 -15.86 0.28 -4.83
CA PRO A 130 -16.35 0.43 -6.20
C PRO A 130 -15.23 0.70 -7.19
N SER A 131 -15.53 0.56 -8.47
CA SER A 131 -14.68 1.01 -9.57
C SER A 131 -14.81 2.51 -9.80
N TYR A 132 -13.68 3.19 -10.04
CA TYR A 132 -13.63 4.61 -10.38
C TYR A 132 -13.02 4.78 -11.77
N ILE A 133 -13.82 5.17 -12.73
CA ILE A 133 -13.47 5.22 -14.15
C ILE A 133 -13.89 6.59 -14.71
N GLU A 134 -12.96 7.35 -15.26
CA GLU A 134 -13.21 8.64 -15.92
C GLU A 134 -14.05 9.63 -15.06
N GLY A 135 -13.79 9.67 -13.76
CA GLY A 135 -14.48 10.56 -12.83
C GLY A 135 -15.84 10.05 -12.34
N ARG A 136 -16.26 8.87 -12.76
CA ARG A 136 -17.52 8.22 -12.40
C ARG A 136 -17.29 7.00 -11.52
N VAL A 137 -18.26 6.69 -10.69
CA VAL A 137 -18.17 5.57 -9.72
C VAL A 137 -19.19 4.51 -10.08
N PHE A 138 -18.71 3.28 -10.25
CA PHE A 138 -19.56 2.15 -10.67
C PHE A 138 -19.48 1.01 -9.67
N ILE A 139 -20.60 0.32 -9.52
CA ILE A 139 -20.63 -0.99 -8.87
C ILE A 139 -20.10 -2.01 -9.89
N ASP A 140 -19.06 -2.72 -9.52
CA ASP A 140 -18.44 -3.77 -10.32
C ASP A 140 -18.30 -5.02 -9.45
N ASN A 141 -18.98 -6.10 -9.85
CA ASN A 141 -18.98 -7.37 -9.12
C ASN A 141 -19.34 -7.21 -7.62
N PRO A 142 -20.58 -6.76 -7.29
CA PRO A 142 -20.98 -6.48 -5.91
C PRO A 142 -20.96 -7.75 -5.05
N ASN A 143 -20.50 -7.61 -3.79
CA ASN A 143 -20.54 -8.71 -2.84
C ASN A 143 -22.00 -9.02 -2.40
N SER A 144 -22.21 -10.16 -1.71
CA SER A 144 -23.54 -10.59 -1.28
C SER A 144 -24.27 -9.52 -0.49
N TYR A 145 -23.57 -8.80 0.41
CA TYR A 145 -24.15 -7.75 1.22
C TYR A 145 -24.67 -6.57 0.38
N MET A 146 -23.92 -6.18 -0.65
CA MET A 146 -24.36 -5.14 -1.59
C MET A 146 -25.59 -5.60 -2.37
N CYS A 147 -25.59 -6.85 -2.87
CA CYS A 147 -26.73 -7.42 -3.59
C CYS A 147 -28.01 -7.50 -2.72
N GLU A 148 -27.87 -7.94 -1.46
CA GLU A 148 -28.99 -8.02 -0.50
C GLU A 148 -29.58 -6.64 -0.18
N ASN A 149 -28.81 -5.57 -0.31
CA ASN A 149 -29.25 -4.18 -0.14
C ASN A 149 -29.64 -3.51 -1.47
N GLY A 150 -29.82 -4.29 -2.52
CA GLY A 150 -30.39 -3.86 -3.79
C GLY A 150 -29.43 -3.28 -4.81
N PHE A 151 -28.11 -3.24 -4.53
CA PHE A 151 -27.11 -2.83 -5.51
C PHE A 151 -26.90 -3.92 -6.56
N GLN A 152 -26.68 -3.51 -7.80
CA GLN A 152 -26.47 -4.40 -8.92
C GLN A 152 -25.17 -4.04 -9.66
N ASP A 153 -24.64 -5.02 -10.40
CA ASP A 153 -23.51 -4.78 -11.28
C ASP A 153 -23.84 -3.68 -12.30
N LYS A 154 -22.85 -2.80 -12.55
CA LYS A 154 -22.95 -1.62 -13.42
C LYS A 154 -23.84 -0.49 -12.93
N ASP A 155 -24.39 -0.53 -11.73
CA ASP A 155 -24.99 0.66 -11.12
C ASP A 155 -23.96 1.80 -11.09
N GLU A 156 -24.32 2.98 -11.57
CA GLU A 156 -23.51 4.18 -11.42
C GLU A 156 -23.96 4.96 -10.19
N ILE A 157 -23.04 5.20 -9.26
CA ILE A 157 -23.32 6.02 -8.07
C ILE A 157 -23.26 7.50 -8.45
N VAL A 158 -24.36 8.21 -8.26
CA VAL A 158 -24.44 9.65 -8.60
C VAL A 158 -24.54 10.57 -7.40
N SER A 159 -25.05 10.09 -6.26
CA SER A 159 -25.01 10.87 -5.01
C SER A 159 -24.96 9.99 -3.75
N ILE A 160 -24.46 10.57 -2.67
CA ILE A 160 -24.39 9.97 -1.32
C ILE A 160 -24.98 10.99 -0.35
N ASN A 161 -26.03 10.61 0.39
CA ASN A 161 -26.74 11.51 1.33
C ASN A 161 -27.13 12.86 0.68
N LYS A 162 -27.59 12.82 -0.56
CA LYS A 162 -27.96 13.98 -1.39
C LYS A 162 -26.79 14.84 -1.88
N ILE A 163 -25.54 14.49 -1.56
CA ILE A 163 -24.33 15.18 -2.06
C ILE A 163 -23.95 14.49 -3.38
N PRO A 164 -23.79 15.20 -4.51
CA PRO A 164 -23.27 14.64 -5.74
C PRO A 164 -21.93 13.91 -5.50
N VAL A 165 -21.74 12.75 -6.11
CA VAL A 165 -20.57 11.88 -5.83
C VAL A 165 -19.23 12.61 -6.09
N ALA A 166 -19.15 13.42 -7.13
CA ALA A 166 -17.95 14.21 -7.45
C ALA A 166 -17.63 15.24 -6.35
N GLU A 167 -18.65 15.91 -5.82
CA GLU A 167 -18.52 16.84 -4.68
C GLU A 167 -18.14 16.11 -3.40
N TRP A 168 -18.79 14.95 -3.14
CA TRP A 168 -18.48 14.11 -1.98
C TRP A 168 -17.00 13.68 -2.01
N ILE A 169 -16.49 13.26 -3.18
CA ILE A 169 -15.08 12.91 -3.36
C ILE A 169 -14.20 14.12 -3.00
N THR A 170 -14.46 15.29 -3.58
CA THR A 170 -13.69 16.51 -3.33
C THR A 170 -13.66 16.91 -1.84
N ILE A 171 -14.79 16.82 -1.14
CA ILE A 171 -14.90 17.10 0.30
C ILE A 171 -14.06 16.10 1.13
N ASN A 172 -13.96 14.84 0.69
CA ASN A 172 -13.34 13.76 1.46
C ASN A 172 -11.88 13.47 1.07
N GLU A 173 -11.36 14.05 0.00
CA GLU A 173 -9.95 13.91 -0.40
C GLU A 173 -8.98 14.30 0.72
N LYS A 174 -9.31 15.29 1.52
CA LYS A 174 -8.49 15.75 2.66
C LYS A 174 -8.30 14.74 3.78
N TYR A 175 -9.04 13.63 3.79
CA TYR A 175 -8.90 12.52 4.73
C TYR A 175 -8.21 11.30 4.11
N THR A 176 -7.75 11.41 2.87
CA THR A 176 -7.17 10.29 2.14
C THR A 176 -5.70 10.53 1.87
N PRO A 177 -4.81 9.83 2.59
CA PRO A 177 -3.37 9.88 2.32
C PRO A 177 -3.06 9.35 0.92
N ALA A 178 -2.25 10.06 0.18
CA ALA A 178 -1.72 9.61 -1.12
C ALA A 178 -0.57 10.53 -1.55
N SER A 179 0.34 10.03 -2.39
CA SER A 179 1.48 10.79 -2.91
C SER A 179 1.19 11.53 -4.22
N THR A 180 0.07 11.24 -4.87
CA THR A 180 -0.39 11.94 -6.08
C THR A 180 -1.87 12.29 -5.98
N GLU A 181 -2.28 13.39 -6.61
CA GLU A 181 -3.70 13.80 -6.64
C GLU A 181 -4.59 12.73 -7.28
N LYS A 182 -4.11 12.11 -8.37
CA LYS A 182 -4.85 11.05 -9.06
C LYS A 182 -5.10 9.85 -8.15
N CYS A 183 -4.06 9.41 -7.41
CA CYS A 183 -4.19 8.33 -6.44
C CYS A 183 -5.12 8.73 -5.28
N ARG A 184 -4.99 9.97 -4.75
CA ARG A 184 -5.87 10.50 -3.70
C ARG A 184 -7.33 10.43 -4.11
N ARG A 185 -7.64 10.91 -5.29
CA ARG A 185 -9.00 10.93 -5.85
C ARG A 185 -9.57 9.52 -6.03
N LEU A 186 -8.79 8.61 -6.64
CA LEU A 186 -9.15 7.20 -6.78
C LEU A 186 -9.41 6.55 -5.41
N MET A 187 -8.47 6.71 -4.46
CA MET A 187 -8.58 6.11 -3.14
C MET A 187 -9.74 6.68 -2.33
N THR A 188 -10.09 7.95 -2.55
CA THR A 188 -11.28 8.56 -1.94
C THR A 188 -12.57 7.98 -2.54
N ALA A 189 -12.64 7.89 -3.87
CA ALA A 189 -13.79 7.29 -4.54
C ALA A 189 -14.04 5.84 -4.10
N ARG A 190 -12.99 5.06 -3.88
CA ARG A 190 -13.08 3.67 -3.40
C ARG A 190 -13.59 3.56 -1.94
N LYS A 191 -13.64 4.67 -1.19
CA LYS A 191 -14.11 4.72 0.20
C LYS A 191 -15.57 5.18 0.35
N ILE A 192 -16.33 5.36 -0.72
CA ILE A 192 -17.71 5.87 -0.63
C ILE A 192 -18.64 4.98 0.19
N PHE A 193 -18.33 3.70 0.37
CA PHE A 193 -19.04 2.75 1.22
C PHE A 193 -18.38 2.58 2.59
N ARG A 194 -17.76 3.66 3.10
CA ARG A 194 -17.14 3.72 4.43
C ARG A 194 -17.50 5.02 5.13
N SER A 195 -17.61 4.94 6.46
CA SER A 195 -17.82 6.12 7.30
C SER A 195 -17.18 5.89 8.68
N TRP A 196 -16.68 6.94 9.30
CA TRP A 196 -16.14 6.88 10.67
C TRP A 196 -17.16 7.24 11.76
N SER A 197 -18.38 7.69 11.39
CA SER A 197 -19.42 8.09 12.35
C SER A 197 -20.81 7.63 11.96
N ASP A 198 -21.17 7.80 10.69
CA ASP A 198 -22.52 7.53 10.24
C ASP A 198 -22.63 6.09 9.75
N THR A 199 -23.51 5.31 10.38
CA THR A 199 -23.72 3.92 10.02
C THR A 199 -24.80 3.72 8.97
N ILE A 200 -25.55 4.76 8.60
CA ILE A 200 -26.60 4.71 7.58
C ILE A 200 -26.26 5.75 6.50
N ALA A 201 -26.25 5.31 5.24
CA ALA A 201 -26.05 6.17 4.09
C ALA A 201 -27.07 5.86 3.00
N THR A 202 -27.55 6.91 2.33
CA THR A 202 -28.48 6.80 1.18
C THR A 202 -27.70 7.12 -0.09
N TYR A 203 -27.81 6.25 -1.08
CA TYR A 203 -27.16 6.36 -2.37
C TYR A 203 -28.23 6.54 -3.45
N GLN A 204 -27.98 7.43 -4.40
CA GLN A 204 -28.70 7.41 -5.66
C GLN A 204 -27.82 6.76 -6.71
N VAL A 205 -28.37 5.82 -7.44
CA VAL A 205 -27.71 5.11 -8.52
C VAL A 205 -28.48 5.27 -9.82
N ILE A 206 -27.77 5.30 -10.95
CA ILE A 206 -28.37 5.17 -12.26
C ILE A 206 -28.28 3.71 -12.67
N ARG A 207 -29.43 3.12 -12.98
CA ARG A 207 -29.60 1.75 -13.45
C ARG A 207 -30.52 1.76 -14.68
N ASN A 208 -30.03 1.30 -15.83
CA ASN A 208 -30.84 1.28 -17.07
C ASN A 208 -31.52 2.62 -17.40
N GLN A 209 -30.85 3.74 -17.15
CA GLN A 209 -31.32 5.12 -17.29
C GLN A 209 -32.29 5.61 -16.20
N ASP A 210 -32.76 4.76 -15.30
CA ASP A 210 -33.60 5.14 -14.17
C ASP A 210 -32.77 5.49 -12.95
N THR A 211 -33.24 6.44 -12.13
CA THR A 211 -32.63 6.77 -10.85
C THR A 211 -33.28 5.93 -9.73
N VAL A 212 -32.46 5.15 -9.04
CA VAL A 212 -32.89 4.30 -7.91
C VAL A 212 -32.27 4.83 -6.62
N SER A 213 -33.05 4.93 -5.56
CA SER A 213 -32.56 5.31 -4.22
C SER A 213 -32.38 4.05 -3.36
N LEU A 214 -31.17 3.85 -2.85
CA LEU A 214 -30.81 2.70 -2.01
C LEU A 214 -30.28 3.19 -0.67
N THR A 215 -30.68 2.55 0.42
CA THR A 215 -30.18 2.83 1.76
C THR A 215 -29.34 1.66 2.25
N LEU A 216 -28.17 1.95 2.76
CA LEU A 216 -27.20 0.95 3.22
C LEU A 216 -26.83 1.19 4.67
N ASN A 217 -26.81 0.14 5.47
CA ASN A 217 -26.30 0.18 6.84
C ASN A 217 -24.86 -0.28 6.86
N LEU A 218 -23.92 0.65 7.09
CA LEU A 218 -22.50 0.34 7.23
C LEU A 218 -22.26 -0.36 8.57
N LYS A 219 -21.46 -1.41 8.56
CA LYS A 219 -21.19 -2.28 9.71
C LYS A 219 -19.72 -2.24 10.09
N LYS A 220 -19.41 -2.70 11.29
CA LYS A 220 -18.01 -3.00 11.67
C LYS A 220 -17.45 -4.07 10.75
N ALA A 221 -16.17 -3.98 10.41
CA ALA A 221 -15.50 -4.96 9.53
C ALA A 221 -15.64 -6.40 10.04
N SER A 222 -15.65 -6.61 11.35
CA SER A 222 -15.87 -7.91 12.00
C SER A 222 -17.24 -8.55 11.71
N ALA A 223 -18.21 -7.79 11.19
CA ALA A 223 -19.50 -8.34 10.77
C ALA A 223 -19.45 -9.08 9.42
N PHE A 224 -18.33 -8.99 8.71
CA PHE A 224 -18.13 -9.65 7.44
C PHE A 224 -17.13 -10.80 7.61
N HIS A 225 -17.49 -11.97 7.11
CA HIS A 225 -16.55 -13.08 7.03
C HIS A 225 -15.59 -12.84 5.87
N GLU A 226 -14.31 -12.71 6.16
CA GLU A 226 -13.29 -12.64 5.12
C GLU A 226 -13.15 -14.02 4.47
N LYS A 227 -13.59 -14.12 3.23
CA LYS A 227 -13.19 -15.23 2.37
C LYS A 227 -11.77 -14.94 1.91
N GLN A 228 -10.84 -15.86 2.15
CA GLN A 228 -9.52 -15.76 1.56
C GLN A 228 -9.67 -15.85 0.03
N ASN A 229 -9.50 -14.70 -0.62
CA ASN A 229 -9.40 -14.67 -2.07
C ASN A 229 -7.99 -15.11 -2.48
N PRO A 230 -7.84 -15.78 -3.62
CA PRO A 230 -6.52 -16.08 -4.15
C PRO A 230 -5.74 -14.78 -4.38
N THR A 231 -4.43 -14.85 -4.22
CA THR A 231 -3.54 -13.72 -4.55
C THR A 231 -3.21 -13.67 -6.04
N VAL A 232 -3.42 -14.79 -6.75
CA VAL A 232 -3.16 -14.93 -8.19
C VAL A 232 -4.33 -15.64 -8.86
N GLU A 233 -4.77 -15.08 -9.98
CA GLU A 233 -5.72 -15.66 -10.92
C GLU A 233 -5.03 -15.83 -12.28
N TRP A 234 -5.41 -16.84 -13.06
CA TRP A 234 -4.86 -17.03 -14.39
C TRP A 234 -5.89 -17.60 -15.36
N THR A 235 -5.65 -17.34 -16.63
CA THR A 235 -6.44 -17.91 -17.74
C THR A 235 -5.61 -17.89 -19.03
N VAL A 236 -6.15 -18.47 -20.08
CA VAL A 236 -5.62 -18.37 -21.44
C VAL A 236 -6.61 -17.56 -22.28
N LEU A 237 -6.13 -16.53 -22.94
CA LEU A 237 -6.93 -15.67 -23.82
C LEU A 237 -6.69 -16.08 -25.28
N GLN A 238 -7.77 -16.17 -26.05
CA GLN A 238 -7.71 -16.49 -27.49
C GLN A 238 -6.86 -17.71 -27.82
N ASP A 239 -6.83 -18.71 -26.93
CA ASP A 239 -6.08 -19.95 -27.02
C ASP A 239 -4.55 -19.82 -27.25
N SER A 240 -4.00 -18.62 -27.13
CA SER A 240 -2.61 -18.33 -27.48
C SER A 240 -1.89 -17.34 -26.57
N ILE A 241 -2.58 -16.66 -25.65
CA ILE A 241 -2.03 -15.63 -24.77
C ILE A 241 -2.20 -16.07 -23.33
N GLY A 242 -1.10 -16.25 -22.61
CA GLY A 242 -1.12 -16.46 -21.16
C GLY A 242 -1.53 -15.18 -20.45
N TYR A 243 -2.41 -15.29 -19.46
CA TYR A 243 -2.81 -14.17 -18.62
C TYR A 243 -2.71 -14.55 -17.14
N ILE A 244 -1.95 -13.77 -16.37
CA ILE A 244 -1.81 -13.92 -14.91
C ILE A 244 -2.18 -12.58 -14.26
N ARG A 245 -3.16 -12.59 -13.37
CA ARG A 245 -3.54 -11.43 -12.56
C ARG A 245 -3.02 -11.63 -11.13
N ILE A 246 -2.21 -10.70 -10.66
CA ILE A 246 -1.65 -10.69 -9.31
C ILE A 246 -2.40 -9.65 -8.49
N LEU A 247 -3.22 -10.08 -7.53
CA LEU A 247 -4.10 -9.22 -6.74
C LEU A 247 -3.42 -8.67 -5.48
N SER A 248 -2.35 -9.35 -5.00
CA SER A 248 -1.60 -8.94 -3.81
C SER A 248 -0.17 -9.45 -3.88
N MET A 249 0.78 -8.73 -3.27
CA MET A 249 2.15 -9.21 -3.05
C MET A 249 2.33 -9.89 -1.68
N MET A 250 1.24 -10.24 -0.98
CA MET A 250 1.29 -10.99 0.28
C MET A 250 1.36 -12.50 0.02
N ASP A 251 1.86 -13.26 1.00
CA ASP A 251 1.82 -14.72 0.92
C ASP A 251 0.37 -15.22 0.79
N PRO A 252 0.11 -16.27 0.00
CA PRO A 252 1.06 -17.20 -0.65
C PRO A 252 1.36 -16.88 -2.14
N VAL A 253 1.45 -15.60 -2.53
CA VAL A 253 1.50 -15.14 -3.93
C VAL A 253 2.58 -15.82 -4.79
N VAL A 254 3.77 -16.10 -4.23
CA VAL A 254 4.86 -16.72 -4.99
C VAL A 254 4.51 -18.14 -5.41
N ASP A 255 3.91 -18.92 -4.49
CA ASP A 255 3.50 -20.31 -4.76
C ASP A 255 2.29 -20.35 -5.72
N GLU A 256 1.38 -19.39 -5.59
CA GLU A 256 0.25 -19.27 -6.50
C GLU A 256 0.68 -18.82 -7.89
N PHE A 257 1.64 -17.89 -7.96
CA PHE A 257 2.24 -17.46 -9.22
C PHE A 257 2.99 -18.59 -9.91
N ASP A 258 3.78 -19.40 -9.17
CA ASP A 258 4.48 -20.53 -9.76
C ASP A 258 3.48 -21.52 -10.41
N ARG A 259 2.40 -21.87 -9.70
CA ARG A 259 1.35 -22.74 -10.26
C ARG A 259 0.72 -22.16 -11.52
N ALA A 260 0.39 -20.87 -11.51
CA ALA A 260 -0.17 -20.18 -12.67
C ALA A 260 0.83 -20.12 -13.84
N TYR A 261 2.09 -19.79 -13.53
CA TYR A 261 3.17 -19.68 -14.50
C TYR A 261 3.41 -20.98 -15.26
N GLN A 262 3.41 -22.13 -14.55
CA GLN A 262 3.57 -23.44 -15.20
C GLN A 262 2.49 -23.75 -16.25
N GLN A 263 1.30 -23.14 -16.14
CA GLN A 263 0.21 -23.31 -17.11
C GLN A 263 0.34 -22.44 -18.35
N VAL A 264 1.08 -21.32 -18.24
CA VAL A 264 1.09 -20.31 -19.31
C VAL A 264 2.49 -19.97 -19.86
N LYS A 265 3.57 -20.51 -19.29
CA LYS A 265 4.95 -20.18 -19.66
C LYS A 265 5.35 -20.51 -21.11
N ASP A 266 4.66 -21.44 -21.73
CA ASP A 266 4.97 -21.91 -23.08
C ASP A 266 4.20 -21.15 -24.18
N PHE A 267 3.33 -20.20 -23.79
CA PHE A 267 2.65 -19.33 -24.77
C PHE A 267 3.61 -18.23 -25.28
N PRO A 268 3.46 -17.78 -26.53
CA PRO A 268 4.34 -16.76 -27.12
C PRO A 268 4.19 -15.39 -26.46
N ASP A 269 3.01 -15.08 -25.95
CA ASP A 269 2.69 -13.82 -25.28
C ASP A 269 2.15 -14.08 -23.87
N LEU A 270 2.63 -13.28 -22.89
CA LEU A 270 2.18 -13.34 -21.51
C LEU A 270 1.79 -11.94 -21.05
N ILE A 271 0.58 -11.82 -20.53
CA ILE A 271 0.09 -10.63 -19.85
C ILE A 271 0.14 -10.88 -18.33
N VAL A 272 0.85 -10.01 -17.62
CA VAL A 272 0.81 -9.95 -16.15
C VAL A 272 0.04 -8.70 -15.75
N ASP A 273 -1.01 -8.85 -14.94
CA ASP A 273 -1.90 -7.76 -14.56
C ASP A 273 -1.77 -7.45 -13.07
N VAL A 274 -1.30 -6.25 -12.74
CA VAL A 274 -1.18 -5.73 -11.37
C VAL A 274 -2.06 -4.49 -11.15
N ARG A 275 -3.05 -4.25 -12.01
CA ARG A 275 -3.92 -3.06 -11.93
C ARG A 275 -4.69 -2.97 -10.62
N GLU A 276 -5.06 -4.08 -10.01
CA GLU A 276 -5.77 -4.15 -8.73
C GLU A 276 -4.86 -4.61 -7.58
N ASN A 277 -3.53 -4.43 -7.70
CA ASN A 277 -2.56 -4.84 -6.69
C ASN A 277 -2.12 -3.66 -5.82
N GLY A 278 -2.61 -3.61 -4.59
CA GLY A 278 -2.24 -2.59 -3.58
C GLY A 278 -0.88 -2.81 -2.90
N GLY A 279 -0.08 -3.80 -3.34
CA GLY A 279 1.24 -4.09 -2.78
C GLY A 279 1.27 -5.25 -1.80
N GLY A 280 2.19 -5.20 -0.85
CA GLY A 280 2.46 -6.25 0.14
C GLY A 280 3.95 -6.38 0.43
N ASN A 281 4.51 -7.59 0.29
CA ASN A 281 5.92 -7.88 0.52
C ASN A 281 6.73 -7.71 -0.78
N SER A 282 7.65 -6.75 -0.82
CA SER A 282 8.51 -6.51 -1.99
C SER A 282 9.45 -7.69 -2.30
N GLY A 283 9.83 -8.48 -1.29
CA GLY A 283 10.58 -9.71 -1.49
C GLY A 283 9.84 -10.75 -2.33
N ASN A 284 8.51 -10.80 -2.24
CA ASN A 284 7.68 -11.65 -3.09
C ASN A 284 7.64 -11.12 -4.53
N GLY A 285 7.50 -9.80 -4.72
CA GLY A 285 7.62 -9.17 -6.03
C GLY A 285 8.95 -9.47 -6.69
N LYS A 286 10.06 -9.36 -5.94
CA LYS A 286 11.40 -9.75 -6.39
C LYS A 286 11.45 -11.20 -6.87
N LYS A 287 10.92 -12.15 -6.07
CA LYS A 287 10.90 -13.58 -6.46
C LYS A 287 10.09 -13.82 -7.72
N ILE A 288 8.98 -13.11 -7.91
CA ILE A 288 8.18 -13.21 -9.14
C ILE A 288 8.95 -12.63 -10.34
N CYS A 289 9.71 -11.55 -10.17
CA CYS A 289 10.58 -11.02 -11.23
C CYS A 289 11.58 -12.06 -11.74
N GLU A 290 12.07 -12.97 -10.89
CA GLU A 290 13.03 -14.03 -11.29
C GLU A 290 12.48 -14.97 -12.38
N TYR A 291 11.15 -15.11 -12.49
CA TYR A 291 10.46 -15.85 -13.56
C TYR A 291 10.37 -15.07 -14.87
N LEU A 292 10.52 -13.73 -14.83
CA LEU A 292 10.12 -12.85 -15.92
C LEU A 292 11.28 -12.07 -16.55
N ILE A 293 12.44 -11.99 -15.87
CA ILE A 293 13.60 -11.28 -16.39
C ILE A 293 14.62 -12.23 -17.05
N HIS A 294 15.52 -11.66 -17.89
CA HIS A 294 16.50 -12.43 -18.62
C HIS A 294 17.94 -12.25 -18.13
N LYS A 295 18.22 -11.20 -17.36
CA LYS A 295 19.55 -10.86 -16.85
C LYS A 295 19.48 -10.50 -15.38
N THR A 296 20.51 -10.85 -14.64
CA THR A 296 20.66 -10.43 -13.24
C THR A 296 20.72 -8.91 -13.15
N GLN A 297 19.96 -8.35 -12.22
CA GLN A 297 19.94 -6.92 -11.93
C GLN A 297 19.69 -6.68 -10.43
N PRO A 298 20.07 -5.50 -9.91
CA PRO A 298 19.72 -5.13 -8.54
C PRO A 298 18.19 -4.91 -8.41
N HIS A 299 17.63 -5.19 -7.25
CA HIS A 299 16.25 -4.81 -6.92
C HIS A 299 16.17 -3.30 -6.69
N CYS A 300 15.19 -2.64 -7.28
CA CYS A 300 15.07 -1.17 -7.30
C CYS A 300 14.99 -0.51 -5.92
N VAL A 301 14.34 -1.15 -4.94
CA VAL A 301 14.19 -0.60 -3.58
C VAL A 301 15.22 -1.14 -2.57
N SER A 302 15.97 -2.15 -2.93
CA SER A 302 17.02 -2.77 -2.11
C SER A 302 18.15 -3.23 -2.99
N PRO A 303 19.04 -2.31 -3.45
CA PRO A 303 20.06 -2.61 -4.45
C PRO A 303 21.05 -3.72 -4.04
N ASP A 304 21.19 -4.01 -2.76
CA ASP A 304 21.98 -5.13 -2.26
C ASP A 304 21.29 -6.51 -2.49
N TRP A 305 20.05 -6.51 -2.94
CA TRP A 305 19.31 -7.71 -3.33
C TRP A 305 19.34 -7.86 -4.84
N GLU A 306 19.97 -8.91 -5.32
CA GLU A 306 19.96 -9.23 -6.73
C GLU A 306 18.69 -10.01 -7.12
N ILE A 307 18.13 -9.65 -8.26
CA ILE A 307 17.11 -10.44 -8.95
C ILE A 307 17.84 -11.33 -9.95
N ILE A 308 17.86 -12.62 -9.69
CA ILE A 308 18.59 -13.60 -10.52
C ILE A 308 17.56 -14.38 -11.34
N PRO A 309 17.61 -14.30 -12.67
CA PRO A 309 16.64 -14.99 -13.52
C PRO A 309 16.70 -16.51 -13.31
N ARG A 310 15.54 -17.15 -13.26
CA ARG A 310 15.43 -18.61 -13.25
C ARG A 310 15.89 -19.20 -14.57
N LYS A 311 16.30 -20.46 -14.56
CA LYS A 311 16.69 -21.17 -15.80
C LYS A 311 15.52 -21.28 -16.78
N ASP A 312 14.30 -21.42 -16.26
CA ASP A 312 13.03 -21.53 -16.98
C ASP A 312 12.29 -20.17 -17.05
N SER A 313 13.01 -19.04 -16.92
CA SER A 313 12.40 -17.71 -17.04
C SER A 313 11.74 -17.52 -18.41
N TYR A 314 10.62 -16.80 -18.42
CA TYR A 314 9.78 -16.57 -19.60
C TYR A 314 10.59 -15.95 -20.75
N LYS A 315 10.42 -16.47 -21.97
CA LYS A 315 11.19 -16.06 -23.16
C LYS A 315 10.36 -15.38 -24.25
N GLY A 316 9.04 -15.42 -24.13
CA GLY A 316 8.13 -14.76 -25.05
C GLY A 316 7.98 -13.26 -24.81
N LYS A 317 6.99 -12.63 -25.41
CA LYS A 317 6.69 -11.21 -25.18
C LYS A 317 5.91 -11.05 -23.89
N LEU A 318 6.43 -10.20 -23.00
CA LEU A 318 5.83 -9.90 -21.71
C LEU A 318 5.16 -8.53 -21.73
N PHE A 319 3.90 -8.49 -21.35
CA PHE A 319 3.12 -7.27 -21.14
C PHE A 319 2.76 -7.15 -19.66
N LEU A 320 2.95 -5.96 -19.07
CA LEU A 320 2.57 -5.67 -17.69
C LEU A 320 1.50 -4.60 -17.68
N LEU A 321 0.33 -4.93 -17.11
CA LEU A 321 -0.77 -3.98 -16.97
C LEU A 321 -0.71 -3.30 -15.60
N THR A 322 -0.74 -1.95 -15.60
CA THR A 322 -0.67 -1.11 -14.40
C THR A 322 -1.84 -0.14 -14.33
N SER A 323 -2.20 0.28 -13.13
CA SER A 323 -3.16 1.36 -12.88
C SER A 323 -2.69 2.28 -11.75
N THR A 324 -3.43 3.35 -11.52
CA THR A 324 -3.20 4.23 -10.35
C THR A 324 -3.38 3.50 -9.02
N TYR A 325 -4.05 2.36 -8.98
CA TYR A 325 -4.18 1.52 -7.78
C TYR A 325 -2.97 0.57 -7.58
N THR A 326 -2.14 0.34 -8.60
CA THR A 326 -0.88 -0.39 -8.46
C THR A 326 0.00 0.36 -7.47
N PHE A 327 0.29 -0.26 -6.29
CA PHE A 327 0.84 0.49 -5.16
C PHE A 327 1.96 -0.27 -4.42
N SER A 328 2.89 0.48 -3.80
CA SER A 328 3.91 -0.06 -2.88
C SER A 328 4.76 -1.19 -3.50
N ALA A 329 4.71 -2.41 -2.98
CA ALA A 329 5.47 -3.57 -3.49
C ALA A 329 5.12 -3.93 -4.95
N ALA A 330 3.90 -3.64 -5.42
CA ALA A 330 3.53 -3.82 -6.82
C ALA A 330 4.18 -2.75 -7.72
N GLU A 331 4.47 -1.56 -7.18
CA GLU A 331 5.22 -0.54 -7.91
C GLU A 331 6.69 -0.92 -8.04
N SER A 332 7.33 -1.43 -6.97
CA SER A 332 8.71 -1.91 -7.05
C SER A 332 8.84 -3.08 -8.03
N PHE A 333 7.89 -4.01 -8.03
CA PHE A 333 7.81 -5.06 -9.04
C PHE A 333 7.68 -4.51 -10.47
N THR A 334 6.81 -3.50 -10.67
CA THR A 334 6.64 -2.81 -11.96
C THR A 334 7.94 -2.14 -12.41
N LEU A 335 8.63 -1.47 -11.47
CA LEU A 335 9.89 -0.78 -11.75
C LEU A 335 11.00 -1.76 -12.12
N ASP A 336 11.15 -2.87 -11.38
CA ASP A 336 12.11 -3.91 -11.69
C ASP A 336 11.91 -4.49 -13.10
N LEU A 337 10.67 -4.77 -13.50
CA LEU A 337 10.37 -5.24 -14.85
C LEU A 337 10.61 -4.19 -15.91
N LYS A 338 10.31 -2.92 -15.62
CA LYS A 338 10.58 -1.81 -16.54
C LYS A 338 12.09 -1.61 -16.77
N GLU A 339 12.88 -1.62 -15.69
CA GLU A 339 14.35 -1.46 -15.77
C GLU A 339 15.04 -2.64 -16.44
N SER A 340 14.49 -3.84 -16.32
CA SER A 340 14.99 -5.03 -17.01
C SER A 340 14.87 -4.92 -18.54
N GLY A 341 13.99 -4.09 -19.06
CA GLY A 341 13.65 -4.00 -20.47
C GLY A 341 12.92 -5.22 -21.03
N ASN A 342 12.51 -6.17 -20.18
CA ASN A 342 11.85 -7.40 -20.60
C ASN A 342 10.33 -7.27 -20.76
N ALA A 343 9.70 -6.24 -20.17
CA ALA A 343 8.26 -6.06 -20.19
C ALA A 343 7.84 -4.77 -20.93
N ILE A 344 6.76 -4.88 -21.69
CA ILE A 344 6.04 -3.72 -22.26
C ILE A 344 5.01 -3.31 -21.21
N ILE A 345 5.18 -2.11 -20.64
CA ILE A 345 4.25 -1.59 -19.62
C ILE A 345 3.09 -0.89 -20.30
N ILE A 346 1.87 -1.30 -19.95
CA ILE A 346 0.61 -0.76 -20.53
C ILE A 346 -0.30 -0.30 -19.38
N GLY A 347 -0.92 0.85 -19.54
CA GLY A 347 -1.93 1.35 -18.60
C GLY A 347 -1.57 2.71 -18.02
N GLU A 348 -1.94 2.92 -16.77
CA GLU A 348 -1.76 4.19 -16.07
C GLU A 348 -0.48 4.24 -15.24
N GLY A 349 -0.05 5.45 -14.88
CA GLY A 349 0.92 5.66 -13.81
C GLY A 349 0.42 5.08 -12.49
N THR A 350 1.36 4.54 -11.71
CA THR A 350 1.07 3.89 -10.43
C THR A 350 0.80 4.88 -9.29
N GLY A 351 0.50 4.41 -8.09
CA GLY A 351 0.09 5.24 -6.95
C GLY A 351 1.15 6.22 -6.42
N GLY A 352 2.45 5.90 -6.57
CA GLY A 352 3.55 6.82 -6.29
C GLY A 352 4.19 6.70 -4.90
N ASP A 353 4.08 5.55 -4.23
CA ASP A 353 4.50 5.37 -2.83
C ASP A 353 5.43 4.15 -2.61
N THR A 354 6.33 3.90 -3.55
CA THR A 354 7.34 2.85 -3.38
C THR A 354 8.66 3.39 -2.82
N GLY A 355 9.51 2.51 -2.32
CA GLY A 355 10.89 2.81 -1.94
C GLY A 355 11.12 3.18 -0.48
N ASN A 356 10.08 3.40 0.31
CA ASN A 356 10.18 3.68 1.74
C ASN A 356 9.40 2.65 2.54
N ARG A 357 10.08 1.96 3.47
CA ARG A 357 9.43 0.99 4.33
C ARG A 357 8.54 1.70 5.35
N PRO A 358 7.24 1.47 5.36
CA PRO A 358 6.39 2.03 6.39
C PRO A 358 6.57 1.27 7.71
N ARG A 359 6.69 2.01 8.81
CA ARG A 359 6.72 1.47 10.18
C ARG A 359 5.50 1.92 10.94
N THR A 360 5.07 1.08 11.87
CA THR A 360 3.95 1.36 12.76
C THR A 360 4.47 1.83 14.10
N PHE A 361 3.88 2.89 14.61
CA PHE A 361 4.13 3.51 15.90
C PHE A 361 2.84 3.55 16.71
N HIS A 362 2.93 3.85 17.99
CA HIS A 362 1.79 4.13 18.84
C HIS A 362 2.12 5.20 19.87
N THR A 363 1.13 5.96 20.28
CA THR A 363 1.23 6.90 21.39
C THR A 363 1.14 6.19 22.73
N THR A 364 1.41 6.92 23.80
CA THR A 364 1.30 6.43 25.18
C THR A 364 -0.08 5.85 25.50
N ASN A 365 -1.16 6.47 24.99
CA ASN A 365 -2.52 5.97 25.21
C ASN A 365 -3.00 5.01 24.10
N GLY A 366 -2.11 4.55 23.20
CA GLY A 366 -2.35 3.45 22.28
C GLY A 366 -3.02 3.83 20.98
N ILE A 367 -2.89 5.07 20.50
CA ILE A 367 -3.25 5.42 19.13
C ILE A 367 -2.16 4.92 18.19
N TYR A 368 -2.47 3.94 17.37
CA TYR A 368 -1.55 3.40 16.38
C TYR A 368 -1.58 4.22 15.09
N PHE A 369 -0.41 4.45 14.52
CA PHE A 369 -0.25 5.15 13.25
C PHE A 369 0.95 4.62 12.47
N ARG A 370 1.04 4.96 11.20
CA ARG A 370 2.04 4.47 10.26
C ARG A 370 2.67 5.62 9.50
N LEU A 371 3.98 5.55 9.32
CA LEU A 371 4.75 6.52 8.56
C LEU A 371 5.74 5.81 7.63
N PRO A 372 6.02 6.34 6.43
CA PRO A 372 7.16 5.91 5.63
C PRO A 372 8.46 6.38 6.29
N THR A 373 9.37 5.45 6.56
CA THR A 373 10.60 5.70 7.34
C THR A 373 11.86 5.39 6.54
N ARG A 374 13.00 5.91 7.02
CA ARG A 374 14.33 5.63 6.47
C ARG A 374 14.89 4.38 7.11
N GLU A 375 14.83 3.24 6.47
CA GLU A 375 15.47 2.05 7.02
C GLU A 375 16.85 1.73 6.42
N PHE A 376 17.14 2.21 5.23
CA PHE A 376 18.35 1.83 4.49
C PHE A 376 19.46 2.90 4.47
N SER A 377 19.32 4.02 5.16
CA SER A 377 20.18 5.17 4.97
C SER A 377 21.43 5.24 5.82
N LYS A 378 21.62 4.40 6.82
CA LYS A 378 22.87 4.46 7.63
C LYS A 378 24.11 3.94 6.90
N LEU A 379 23.96 3.23 5.79
CA LEU A 379 25.09 2.62 5.08
C LEU A 379 25.53 3.33 3.77
N LYS A 380 24.70 4.11 3.10
CA LYS A 380 25.12 4.81 1.85
C LYS A 380 24.31 6.08 1.56
N SER A 381 24.60 7.17 2.27
CA SER A 381 23.98 8.50 2.01
C SER A 381 24.23 9.07 0.60
N SER A 382 25.22 8.57 -0.15
CA SER A 382 25.53 9.01 -1.51
C SER A 382 24.65 8.34 -2.59
N ILE A 383 24.28 7.08 -2.41
CA ILE A 383 23.48 6.33 -3.39
C ILE A 383 21.99 6.73 -3.28
N ILE A 384 21.51 6.97 -2.06
CA ILE A 384 20.12 7.38 -1.84
C ILE A 384 19.84 8.78 -2.40
N ARG A 385 20.81 9.71 -2.38
CA ARG A 385 20.64 11.01 -3.07
C ARG A 385 20.44 10.84 -4.57
N THR A 386 21.15 9.90 -5.17
CA THR A 386 21.02 9.61 -6.62
C THR A 386 19.73 8.85 -6.92
N THR A 387 19.31 7.94 -6.05
CA THR A 387 18.08 7.14 -6.21
C THR A 387 16.81 7.95 -5.85
N LEU A 388 16.86 8.86 -4.88
CA LEU A 388 15.75 9.79 -4.58
C LEU A 388 15.63 10.89 -5.65
N GLN A 389 16.75 11.35 -6.24
CA GLN A 389 16.68 12.17 -7.46
C GLN A 389 16.18 11.37 -8.66
N SER A 390 16.48 10.08 -8.75
CA SER A 390 15.92 9.18 -9.76
C SER A 390 14.52 8.69 -9.39
N SER A 391 14.14 8.53 -8.12
CA SER A 391 12.74 8.22 -7.73
C SER A 391 11.83 9.44 -7.86
N GLY A 392 12.31 10.65 -7.63
CA GLY A 392 11.62 11.87 -8.09
C GLY A 392 11.51 11.94 -9.62
N LYS A 393 12.52 11.46 -10.36
CA LYS A 393 12.47 11.23 -11.82
C LYS A 393 11.70 9.96 -12.19
N VAL A 394 11.66 8.95 -11.34
CA VAL A 394 10.92 7.69 -11.53
C VAL A 394 9.43 7.89 -11.30
N SER A 395 9.00 8.66 -10.32
CA SER A 395 7.60 9.10 -10.25
C SER A 395 7.24 9.98 -11.48
N ARG A 396 8.13 10.86 -11.93
CA ARG A 396 7.95 11.61 -13.19
C ARG A 396 8.03 10.73 -14.44
N SER A 397 8.82 9.67 -14.47
CA SER A 397 8.88 8.76 -15.63
C SER A 397 7.73 7.75 -15.64
N MET A 398 7.16 7.42 -14.48
CA MET A 398 5.88 6.72 -14.37
C MET A 398 4.69 7.62 -14.78
N GLU A 399 4.73 8.92 -14.47
CA GLU A 399 3.81 9.93 -15.03
C GLU A 399 3.97 10.10 -16.54
N LEU A 400 5.18 9.97 -17.09
CA LEU A 400 5.43 10.07 -18.54
C LEU A 400 4.96 8.84 -19.33
N CYS A 401 4.76 7.68 -18.69
CA CYS A 401 4.13 6.53 -19.32
C CYS A 401 2.60 6.71 -19.48
N GLY A 402 1.99 7.66 -18.77
CA GLY A 402 0.58 8.06 -18.90
C GLY A 402 0.28 9.06 -20.03
N ARG A 403 1.27 9.46 -20.82
CA ARG A 403 1.02 10.34 -21.98
C ARG A 403 0.65 9.54 -23.20
N LYS A 404 -0.69 9.52 -23.44
CA LYS A 404 -1.46 9.19 -24.65
C LYS A 404 -1.53 7.72 -25.07
N PRO A 405 -2.71 7.12 -24.92
CA PRO A 405 -3.12 6.01 -25.77
C PRO A 405 -3.74 6.54 -27.08
N ASN A 406 -3.03 7.37 -27.82
CA ASN A 406 -3.45 7.66 -29.21
C ASN A 406 -2.33 7.17 -30.12
N ASN A 407 -2.57 6.04 -30.73
CA ASN A 407 -1.83 5.32 -31.77
C ASN A 407 -1.20 4.00 -31.28
N ILE A 408 -2.01 3.02 -30.98
CA ILE A 408 -1.76 1.60 -31.29
C ILE A 408 -3.10 0.87 -31.13
N ILE A 409 -3.99 1.03 -32.10
CA ILE A 409 -4.90 0.00 -32.60
C ILE A 409 -5.13 0.38 -34.07
N GLN A 410 -4.34 -0.17 -34.92
CA GLN A 410 -4.67 -0.67 -36.24
C GLN A 410 -4.00 -2.00 -36.44
#